data_6ae372752553e88c6f4a1134e1f5b692
#
_entry.id   6ae372752553e88c6f4a1134e1f5b692
#
_cell.length_a   1.000
_cell.length_b   1.000
_cell.length_c   1.000
_cell.angle_alpha   90.00
_cell.angle_beta   90.00
_cell.angle_gamma   90.00
#
_symmetry.space_group_name_H-M   'P 1'
#
loop_
_entity.id
_entity.type
_entity.pdbx_description
1 polymer ?
#
loop_
_entity_poly.entity_id
_entity_poly.type
_entity_poly.pdbx_seq_one_letter_code
_entity_poly.pdbx_strand_id
1 'polypeptide(L)'
;QQLPLGVVLVSGTNGKTTTTRMVASTLESLGLKVFTNPTGSNFTRGVVSSLLAEVSLGGKLDADIAVLELDEAYAVHFVKQVQPDYCLLLNVMRDQLDRFGEIDNTARLLSKAAEATTGTVVLNREDPRIARLADVAHTEDGVEVRYFGLDGSLRSFFPSDDDMRTTVDTASSANIEIDDAAAIAKTGENAEKSGDAAIAEQLPADVTLLAVGDHRASFGIDGETYETGVRLEGVYNLYN
;
A
#
# COMPACT_ATOMS: atom_id res chain seq x y z
N GLN A 1 6.62 15.59 22.37
CA GLN A 1 6.43 14.44 21.49
C GLN A 1 7.23 13.28 22.06
N GLN A 2 6.59 12.12 22.30
CA GLN A 2 7.25 10.99 22.98
C GLN A 2 7.98 10.06 21.97
N LEU A 3 7.73 10.23 20.67
CA LEU A 3 8.35 9.48 19.57
C LEU A 3 9.26 10.44 18.79
N PRO A 4 10.57 10.46 19.03
CA PRO A 4 11.47 11.43 18.39
C PRO A 4 11.58 11.27 16.87
N LEU A 5 11.38 10.06 16.35
CA LEU A 5 11.40 9.77 14.91
C LEU A 5 9.99 9.67 14.30
N GLY A 6 8.95 9.94 15.10
CA GLY A 6 7.59 10.05 14.61
C GLY A 6 6.83 8.74 14.46
N VAL A 7 5.84 8.75 13.55
CA VAL A 7 4.88 7.68 13.32
C VAL A 7 4.88 7.27 11.86
N VAL A 8 5.05 5.98 11.60
CA VAL A 8 4.82 5.32 10.32
C VAL A 8 3.43 4.69 10.34
N LEU A 9 2.59 5.07 9.41
CA LEU A 9 1.29 4.47 9.17
C LEU A 9 1.36 3.54 7.97
N VAL A 10 0.98 2.27 8.14
CA VAL A 10 0.86 1.28 7.04
C VAL A 10 -0.61 0.94 6.85
N SER A 11 -1.13 1.14 5.63
CA SER A 11 -2.51 0.84 5.29
C SER A 11 -2.67 0.35 3.85
N GLY A 12 -3.86 -0.17 3.53
CA GLY A 12 -4.19 -0.78 2.24
C GLY A 12 -4.97 -2.09 2.45
N THR A 13 -5.52 -2.68 1.41
CA THR A 13 -6.37 -3.87 1.54
C THR A 13 -5.56 -5.08 1.98
N ASN A 14 -4.44 -5.38 1.32
CA ASN A 14 -3.62 -6.56 1.57
C ASN A 14 -2.17 -6.19 1.91
N GLY A 15 -1.49 -7.09 2.64
CA GLY A 15 -0.06 -6.99 2.95
C GLY A 15 0.27 -6.17 4.20
N LYS A 16 -0.68 -5.45 4.79
CA LYS A 16 -0.46 -4.56 5.96
C LYS A 16 0.40 -5.18 7.06
N THR A 17 0.00 -6.33 7.56
CA THR A 17 0.67 -7.01 8.69
C THR A 17 2.09 -7.42 8.37
N THR A 18 2.29 -8.02 7.18
CA THR A 18 3.62 -8.45 6.73
C THR A 18 4.54 -7.23 6.58
N THR A 19 4.08 -6.21 5.90
CA THR A 19 4.85 -4.97 5.67
C THR A 19 5.18 -4.25 6.98
N THR A 20 4.20 -4.10 7.87
CA THR A 20 4.43 -3.51 9.20
C THR A 20 5.52 -4.23 9.98
N ARG A 21 5.49 -5.58 9.97
CA ARG A 21 6.52 -6.40 10.63
C ARG A 21 7.89 -6.24 9.96
N MET A 22 7.94 -6.18 8.63
CA MET A 22 9.20 -6.00 7.90
C MET A 22 9.81 -4.64 8.22
N VAL A 23 9.03 -3.57 8.18
CA VAL A 23 9.47 -2.22 8.52
C VAL A 23 9.95 -2.16 9.97
N ALA A 24 9.16 -2.67 10.92
CA ALA A 24 9.51 -2.68 12.34
C ALA A 24 10.82 -3.46 12.57
N SER A 25 10.93 -4.68 12.03
CA SER A 25 12.13 -5.52 12.19
C SER A 25 13.39 -4.89 11.55
N THR A 26 13.24 -4.19 10.43
CA THR A 26 14.33 -3.46 9.79
C THR A 26 14.81 -2.33 10.67
N LEU A 27 13.90 -1.53 11.23
CA LEU A 27 14.24 -0.43 12.13
C LEU A 27 14.88 -0.92 13.44
N GLU A 28 14.37 -2.03 13.99
CA GLU A 28 14.97 -2.70 15.16
C GLU A 28 16.40 -3.20 14.87
N SER A 29 16.63 -3.72 13.67
CA SER A 29 17.98 -4.16 13.26
C SER A 29 18.98 -3.01 13.14
N LEU A 30 18.48 -1.78 12.94
CA LEU A 30 19.26 -0.55 12.97
C LEU A 30 19.46 0.01 14.40
N GLY A 31 18.94 -0.67 15.42
CA GLY A 31 19.11 -0.34 16.82
C GLY A 31 18.03 0.61 17.37
N LEU A 32 16.94 0.85 16.65
CA LEU A 32 15.82 1.68 17.10
C LEU A 32 14.86 0.86 17.98
N LYS A 33 14.26 1.53 18.95
CA LYS A 33 13.13 1.00 19.72
C LYS A 33 11.83 1.29 18.97
N VAL A 34 11.17 0.24 18.51
CA VAL A 34 9.96 0.35 17.70
C VAL A 34 8.74 -0.02 18.53
N PHE A 35 7.75 0.87 18.57
CA PHE A 35 6.41 0.56 19.03
C PHE A 35 5.55 0.10 17.85
N THR A 36 4.85 -1.02 17.99
CA THR A 36 3.92 -1.51 16.97
C THR A 36 2.66 -2.09 17.59
N ASN A 37 1.55 -2.06 16.87
CA ASN A 37 0.34 -2.74 17.32
C ASN A 37 0.39 -4.24 16.92
N PRO A 38 -0.10 -5.14 17.78
CA PRO A 38 -0.10 -6.57 17.49
C PRO A 38 -1.04 -6.91 16.33
N THR A 39 -0.72 -8.01 15.64
CA THR A 39 -1.52 -8.57 14.55
C THR A 39 -3.00 -8.68 14.90
N GLY A 40 -3.88 -8.19 14.02
CA GLY A 40 -5.33 -8.18 14.25
C GLY A 40 -5.83 -7.03 15.11
N SER A 41 -4.95 -6.18 15.64
CA SER A 41 -5.30 -4.98 16.39
C SER A 41 -5.22 -3.71 15.54
N ASN A 42 -5.66 -3.82 14.28
CA ASN A 42 -5.62 -2.77 13.26
C ASN A 42 -6.71 -1.70 13.42
N PHE A 43 -7.40 -1.69 14.55
CA PHE A 43 -8.39 -0.70 14.95
C PHE A 43 -7.79 0.28 15.95
N THR A 44 -8.32 1.52 16.00
CA THR A 44 -7.87 2.54 16.94
C THR A 44 -7.85 2.05 18.40
N ARG A 45 -8.83 1.24 18.80
CA ARG A 45 -8.86 0.62 20.14
C ARG A 45 -7.72 -0.35 20.38
N GLY A 46 -7.29 -1.10 19.34
CA GLY A 46 -6.15 -1.99 19.40
C GLY A 46 -4.85 -1.24 19.63
N VAL A 47 -4.63 -0.15 18.89
CA VAL A 47 -3.47 0.73 19.09
C VAL A 47 -3.43 1.31 20.50
N VAL A 48 -4.57 1.81 21.01
CA VAL A 48 -4.67 2.36 22.37
C VAL A 48 -4.40 1.28 23.42
N SER A 49 -4.95 0.06 23.24
CA SER A 49 -4.71 -1.06 24.15
C SER A 49 -3.23 -1.46 24.20
N SER A 50 -2.57 -1.52 23.05
CA SER A 50 -1.13 -1.81 22.95
C SER A 50 -0.31 -0.72 23.62
N LEU A 51 -0.66 0.54 23.36
CA LEU A 51 -0.01 1.68 23.98
C LEU A 51 -0.12 1.63 25.52
N LEU A 52 -1.30 1.32 26.03
CA LEU A 52 -1.54 1.22 27.49
C LEU A 52 -0.74 0.06 28.13
N ALA A 53 -0.45 -1.00 27.37
CA ALA A 53 0.36 -2.13 27.86
C ALA A 53 1.86 -1.79 27.95
N GLU A 54 2.36 -0.86 27.14
CA GLU A 54 3.79 -0.53 27.04
C GLU A 54 4.15 0.79 27.74
N VAL A 55 3.17 1.67 27.96
CA VAL A 55 3.39 2.93 28.66
C VAL A 55 3.67 2.67 30.13
N SER A 56 4.73 3.29 30.66
CA SER A 56 5.05 3.26 32.11
C SER A 56 3.97 3.92 32.95
N LEU A 57 3.95 3.65 34.26
CA LEU A 57 3.03 4.31 35.21
C LEU A 57 3.13 5.85 35.19
N GLY A 58 4.26 6.39 34.75
CA GLY A 58 4.45 7.83 34.53
C GLY A 58 3.98 8.35 33.18
N GLY A 59 3.32 7.51 32.36
CA GLY A 59 2.79 7.90 31.03
C GLY A 59 3.87 8.02 29.95
N LYS A 60 5.07 7.42 30.15
CA LYS A 60 6.16 7.48 29.17
C LYS A 60 6.21 6.20 28.35
N LEU A 61 6.23 6.34 27.03
CA LEU A 61 6.52 5.26 26.06
C LEU A 61 8.04 5.22 25.78
N ASP A 62 8.67 4.06 25.96
CA ASP A 62 10.08 3.86 25.65
C ASP A 62 10.25 3.35 24.22
N ALA A 63 10.00 4.22 23.26
CA ALA A 63 10.16 3.96 21.83
C ALA A 63 10.69 5.18 21.10
N ASP A 64 11.47 4.95 20.04
CA ASP A 64 12.00 5.98 19.15
C ASP A 64 11.02 6.32 18.03
N ILE A 65 10.33 5.32 17.53
CA ILE A 65 9.39 5.40 16.40
C ILE A 65 8.21 4.45 16.63
N ALA A 66 7.04 4.82 16.10
CA ALA A 66 5.91 3.90 16.01
C ALA A 66 5.71 3.44 14.56
N VAL A 67 5.46 2.14 14.35
CA VAL A 67 5.05 1.57 13.06
C VAL A 67 3.69 0.91 13.26
N LEU A 68 2.67 1.51 12.71
CA LEU A 68 1.27 1.16 12.99
C LEU A 68 0.56 0.61 11.76
N GLU A 69 -0.01 -0.57 11.91
CA GLU A 69 -0.95 -1.15 10.95
C GLU A 69 -2.37 -0.64 11.26
N LEU A 70 -3.01 0.03 10.30
CA LEU A 70 -4.40 0.43 10.43
C LEU A 70 -5.22 0.02 9.20
N ASP A 71 -6.43 -0.45 9.49
CA ASP A 71 -7.48 -0.61 8.50
C ASP A 71 -7.90 0.76 7.93
N GLU A 72 -8.33 0.82 6.70
CA GLU A 72 -8.57 2.05 5.95
C GLU A 72 -9.57 2.99 6.64
N ALA A 73 -10.66 2.42 7.16
CA ALA A 73 -11.68 3.20 7.87
C ALA A 73 -11.15 3.77 9.19
N TYR A 74 -10.29 3.01 9.87
CA TYR A 74 -9.71 3.44 11.15
C TYR A 74 -8.53 4.38 10.97
N ALA A 75 -7.79 4.28 9.87
CA ALA A 75 -6.76 5.25 9.50
C ALA A 75 -7.33 6.68 9.49
N VAL A 76 -8.52 6.87 8.91
CA VAL A 76 -9.22 8.19 8.89
C VAL A 76 -9.50 8.73 10.30
N HIS A 77 -9.85 7.88 11.24
CA HIS A 77 -10.07 8.31 12.62
C HIS A 77 -8.77 8.61 13.35
N PHE A 78 -7.74 7.83 13.08
CA PHE A 78 -6.42 8.00 13.68
C PHE A 78 -5.77 9.31 13.24
N VAL A 79 -5.74 9.61 11.94
CA VAL A 79 -5.05 10.80 11.43
C VAL A 79 -5.68 12.12 11.86
N LYS A 80 -6.94 12.11 12.32
CA LYS A 80 -7.57 13.28 12.96
C LYS A 80 -6.96 13.62 14.32
N GLN A 81 -6.30 12.67 14.96
CA GLN A 81 -5.72 12.82 16.29
C GLN A 81 -4.18 12.87 16.25
N VAL A 82 -3.59 12.10 15.33
CA VAL A 82 -2.13 11.96 15.18
C VAL A 82 -1.81 12.01 13.69
N GLN A 83 -1.12 13.07 13.27
CA GLN A 83 -0.60 13.16 11.91
C GLN A 83 0.62 12.25 11.79
N PRO A 84 0.66 11.32 10.82
CA PRO A 84 1.83 10.48 10.61
C PRO A 84 2.96 11.30 9.98
N ASP A 85 4.19 10.98 10.36
CA ASP A 85 5.39 11.52 9.71
C ASP A 85 5.65 10.76 8.39
N TYR A 86 5.29 9.47 8.36
CA TYR A 86 5.44 8.59 7.20
C TYR A 86 4.15 7.80 6.97
N CYS A 87 3.74 7.68 5.72
CA CYS A 87 2.57 6.90 5.33
C CYS A 87 2.93 5.96 4.18
N LEU A 88 2.72 4.65 4.36
CA LEU A 88 2.93 3.63 3.34
C LEU A 88 1.58 3.05 2.93
N LEU A 89 1.18 3.27 1.68
CA LEU A 89 -0.08 2.83 1.11
C LEU A 89 0.15 1.74 0.07
N LEU A 90 -0.32 0.53 0.37
CA LEU A 90 0.07 -0.67 -0.34
C LEU A 90 -0.77 -0.92 -1.59
N ASN A 91 -2.08 -1.06 -1.43
CA ASN A 91 -2.99 -1.41 -2.52
C ASN A 91 -4.46 -1.18 -2.14
N VAL A 92 -5.31 -1.11 -3.15
CA VAL A 92 -6.76 -1.17 -3.04
C VAL A 92 -7.25 -2.36 -3.88
N MET A 93 -7.65 -3.43 -3.22
CA MET A 93 -8.17 -4.63 -3.87
C MET A 93 -9.63 -4.84 -3.53
N ARG A 94 -10.36 -5.55 -4.39
CA ARG A 94 -11.75 -5.93 -4.11
C ARG A 94 -11.80 -7.04 -3.08
N ASP A 95 -12.68 -6.90 -2.11
CA ASP A 95 -13.14 -8.06 -1.36
C ASP A 95 -14.10 -8.88 -2.24
N GLN A 96 -14.15 -10.21 -2.06
CA GLN A 96 -14.97 -11.15 -2.86
C GLN A 96 -16.49 -10.86 -2.78
N LEU A 97 -16.90 -10.00 -1.85
CA LEU A 97 -18.29 -9.61 -1.61
C LEU A 97 -18.62 -8.18 -2.11
N ASP A 98 -17.75 -7.61 -2.93
CA ASP A 98 -17.77 -6.20 -3.30
C ASP A 98 -19.08 -5.76 -3.98
N ARG A 99 -19.65 -4.68 -3.45
CA ARG A 99 -20.71 -3.90 -4.08
C ARG A 99 -20.07 -2.76 -4.88
N PHE A 100 -20.67 -2.41 -6.01
CA PHE A 100 -20.23 -1.31 -6.87
C PHE A 100 -19.88 -0.05 -6.03
N GLY A 101 -18.64 0.46 -6.15
CA GLY A 101 -18.18 1.68 -5.50
C GLY A 101 -17.38 1.50 -4.19
N GLU A 102 -17.17 0.27 -3.69
CA GLU A 102 -16.41 0.01 -2.45
C GLU A 102 -14.92 0.33 -2.61
N ILE A 103 -14.34 0.00 -3.76
CA ILE A 103 -12.93 0.29 -4.10
C ILE A 103 -12.65 1.81 -4.09
N ASP A 104 -13.52 2.60 -4.73
CA ASP A 104 -13.35 4.04 -4.79
C ASP A 104 -13.53 4.67 -3.40
N ASN A 105 -14.42 4.09 -2.58
CA ASN A 105 -14.56 4.49 -1.19
C ASN A 105 -13.30 4.18 -0.38
N THR A 106 -12.70 3.00 -0.56
CA THR A 106 -11.45 2.62 0.10
C THR A 106 -10.30 3.55 -0.30
N ALA A 107 -10.13 3.83 -1.60
CA ALA A 107 -9.14 4.80 -2.07
C ALA A 107 -9.38 6.19 -1.45
N ARG A 108 -10.64 6.64 -1.35
CA ARG A 108 -11.01 7.90 -0.69
C ARG A 108 -10.72 7.91 0.81
N LEU A 109 -10.81 6.78 1.50
CA LEU A 109 -10.40 6.68 2.90
C LEU A 109 -8.88 6.79 3.03
N LEU A 110 -8.13 6.08 2.18
CA LEU A 110 -6.67 6.13 2.15
C LEU A 110 -6.13 7.52 1.77
N SER A 111 -6.85 8.27 0.92
CA SER A 111 -6.45 9.64 0.59
C SER A 111 -6.35 10.54 1.82
N LYS A 112 -7.17 10.30 2.86
CA LYS A 112 -7.11 11.06 4.11
C LYS A 112 -5.84 10.78 4.92
N ALA A 113 -5.27 9.58 4.79
CA ALA A 113 -3.99 9.25 5.41
C ALA A 113 -2.83 9.95 4.67
N ALA A 114 -2.85 9.93 3.33
CA ALA A 114 -1.86 10.66 2.52
C ALA A 114 -1.92 12.17 2.79
N GLU A 115 -3.12 12.77 2.78
CA GLU A 115 -3.36 14.19 3.04
C GLU A 115 -2.87 14.64 4.42
N ALA A 116 -2.99 13.79 5.45
CA ALA A 116 -2.60 14.11 6.82
C ALA A 116 -1.11 13.88 7.11
N THR A 117 -0.36 13.29 6.19
CA THR A 117 1.07 12.97 6.37
C THR A 117 1.92 14.24 6.27
N THR A 118 2.90 14.35 7.16
CA THR A 118 3.73 15.57 7.28
C THR A 118 5.16 15.41 6.75
N GLY A 119 5.62 14.19 6.50
CA GLY A 119 6.97 13.91 6.01
C GLY A 119 6.99 13.22 4.67
N THR A 120 6.86 11.89 4.62
CA THR A 120 6.94 11.12 3.38
C THR A 120 5.72 10.23 3.16
N VAL A 121 5.16 10.28 1.95
CA VAL A 121 4.12 9.36 1.49
C VAL A 121 4.73 8.39 0.49
N VAL A 122 4.67 7.09 0.79
CA VAL A 122 5.18 6.01 -0.08
C VAL A 122 3.99 5.29 -0.71
N LEU A 123 3.92 5.28 -2.04
CA LEU A 123 2.78 4.83 -2.82
C LEU A 123 3.15 3.68 -3.75
N ASN A 124 2.23 2.74 -3.89
CA ASN A 124 2.34 1.70 -4.91
C ASN A 124 2.07 2.27 -6.30
N ARG A 125 3.09 2.29 -7.16
CA ARG A 125 2.97 2.76 -8.54
C ARG A 125 2.05 1.87 -9.39
N GLU A 126 2.05 0.56 -9.12
CA GLU A 126 1.31 -0.42 -9.93
C GLU A 126 -0.21 -0.43 -9.65
N ASP A 127 -0.65 0.20 -8.55
CA ASP A 127 -2.06 0.44 -8.27
C ASP A 127 -2.41 1.89 -8.65
N PRO A 128 -3.17 2.12 -9.75
CA PRO A 128 -3.46 3.48 -10.23
C PRO A 128 -4.22 4.34 -9.22
N ARG A 129 -5.03 3.71 -8.35
CA ARG A 129 -5.78 4.43 -7.31
C ARG A 129 -4.85 4.92 -6.20
N ILE A 130 -3.89 4.08 -5.82
CA ILE A 130 -2.86 4.46 -4.85
C ILE A 130 -1.90 5.49 -5.45
N ALA A 131 -1.44 5.29 -6.68
CA ALA A 131 -0.50 6.19 -7.34
C ALA A 131 -1.05 7.63 -7.43
N ARG A 132 -2.36 7.80 -7.70
CA ARG A 132 -3.04 9.11 -7.75
C ARG A 132 -3.14 9.81 -6.39
N LEU A 133 -2.90 9.13 -5.28
CA LEU A 133 -2.92 9.76 -3.96
C LEU A 133 -1.77 10.75 -3.76
N ALA A 134 -0.79 10.78 -4.65
CA ALA A 134 0.19 11.86 -4.73
C ALA A 134 -0.46 13.24 -4.89
N ASP A 135 -1.59 13.32 -5.59
CA ASP A 135 -2.30 14.58 -5.85
C ASP A 135 -2.85 15.25 -4.58
N VAL A 136 -3.02 14.49 -3.50
CA VAL A 136 -3.51 15.00 -2.21
C VAL A 136 -2.40 15.16 -1.16
N ALA A 137 -1.18 14.70 -1.45
CA ALA A 137 -0.04 14.93 -0.58
C ALA A 137 0.40 16.40 -0.67
N HIS A 138 0.66 17.03 0.48
CA HIS A 138 1.02 18.45 0.56
C HIS A 138 2.50 18.68 0.18
N THR A 139 2.84 18.42 -1.07
CA THR A 139 4.23 18.55 -1.58
C THR A 139 4.73 20.00 -1.53
N GLU A 140 3.84 20.98 -1.66
CA GLU A 140 4.14 22.41 -1.47
C GLU A 140 4.56 22.76 -0.03
N ASP A 141 4.13 21.96 0.95
CA ASP A 141 4.50 22.08 2.35
C ASP A 141 5.75 21.25 2.71
N GLY A 142 6.39 20.63 1.71
CA GLY A 142 7.62 19.85 1.86
C GLY A 142 7.40 18.36 2.13
N VAL A 143 6.19 17.85 1.94
CA VAL A 143 5.93 16.39 1.98
C VAL A 143 6.55 15.74 0.76
N GLU A 144 7.36 14.72 0.98
CA GLU A 144 7.97 13.93 -0.08
C GLU A 144 7.00 12.83 -0.53
N VAL A 145 6.87 12.63 -1.85
CA VAL A 145 6.16 11.49 -2.43
C VAL A 145 7.17 10.55 -3.06
N ARG A 146 7.13 9.29 -2.65
CA ARG A 146 7.97 8.22 -3.19
C ARG A 146 7.12 7.07 -3.70
N TYR A 147 7.63 6.36 -4.71
CA TYR A 147 6.93 5.23 -5.32
C TYR A 147 7.73 3.94 -5.20
N PHE A 148 7.03 2.84 -4.89
CA PHE A 148 7.55 1.51 -5.11
C PHE A 148 6.77 0.80 -6.21
N GLY A 149 7.43 -0.15 -6.89
CA GLY A 149 6.82 -0.85 -8.02
C GLY A 149 7.62 -2.06 -8.47
N LEU A 150 7.25 -2.60 -9.64
CA LEU A 150 7.86 -3.74 -10.29
C LEU A 150 8.58 -3.33 -11.57
N ASP A 151 9.57 -4.12 -11.95
CA ASP A 151 10.01 -4.17 -13.35
C ASP A 151 8.91 -4.77 -14.23
N GLY A 152 8.77 -4.25 -15.44
CA GLY A 152 7.72 -4.68 -16.38
C GLY A 152 7.73 -6.18 -16.70
N SER A 153 8.90 -6.83 -16.64
CA SER A 153 9.05 -8.29 -16.85
C SER A 153 8.38 -9.13 -15.74
N LEU A 154 8.14 -8.54 -14.58
CA LEU A 154 7.53 -9.23 -13.44
C LEU A 154 6.01 -9.11 -13.38
N ARG A 155 5.36 -8.29 -14.23
CA ARG A 155 3.91 -8.09 -14.22
C ARG A 155 3.11 -9.38 -14.37
N SER A 156 3.59 -10.34 -15.14
CA SER A 156 2.93 -11.65 -15.30
C SER A 156 2.91 -12.49 -14.02
N PHE A 157 3.82 -12.22 -13.08
CA PHE A 157 3.87 -12.90 -11.78
C PHE A 157 3.02 -12.21 -10.72
N PHE A 158 2.69 -10.93 -10.93
CA PHE A 158 1.92 -10.10 -10.01
C PHE A 158 0.75 -9.42 -10.75
N PRO A 159 -0.24 -10.20 -11.22
CA PRO A 159 -1.37 -9.63 -11.93
C PRO A 159 -2.16 -8.69 -11.00
N SER A 160 -2.52 -7.52 -11.53
CA SER A 160 -3.45 -6.61 -10.85
C SER A 160 -4.87 -7.17 -10.85
N ASP A 161 -5.75 -6.64 -10.00
CA ASP A 161 -7.18 -6.97 -10.02
C ASP A 161 -7.81 -6.74 -11.40
N ASP A 162 -7.34 -5.73 -12.14
CA ASP A 162 -7.82 -5.42 -13.48
C ASP A 162 -7.29 -6.41 -14.53
N ASP A 163 -6.08 -6.94 -14.37
CA ASP A 163 -5.52 -7.99 -15.23
C ASP A 163 -6.29 -9.32 -15.08
N MET A 164 -6.72 -9.64 -13.86
CA MET A 164 -7.50 -10.86 -13.61
C MET A 164 -8.90 -10.80 -14.21
N ARG A 165 -9.48 -9.61 -14.39
CA ARG A 165 -10.80 -9.43 -15.04
C ARG A 165 -10.76 -9.65 -16.52
N THR A 166 -9.75 -9.16 -17.21
CA THR A 166 -9.63 -9.33 -18.67
C THR A 166 -9.52 -10.80 -19.06
N THR A 167 -8.94 -11.65 -18.20
CA THR A 167 -8.85 -13.10 -18.41
C THR A 167 -10.17 -13.82 -18.17
N VAL A 168 -10.99 -13.37 -17.21
CA VAL A 168 -12.32 -13.98 -16.95
C VAL A 168 -13.33 -13.57 -18.01
N ASP A 169 -13.32 -12.32 -18.44
CA ASP A 169 -14.21 -11.81 -19.50
C ASP A 169 -13.91 -12.45 -20.87
N THR A 170 -12.65 -12.70 -21.21
CA THR A 170 -12.27 -13.43 -22.43
C THR A 170 -12.61 -14.91 -22.36
N ALA A 171 -12.53 -15.56 -21.22
CA ALA A 171 -12.93 -16.94 -21.03
C ALA A 171 -14.46 -17.11 -21.06
N SER A 172 -15.21 -16.11 -20.58
CA SER A 172 -16.68 -16.10 -20.61
C SER A 172 -17.25 -15.77 -21.99
N SER A 173 -16.54 -14.97 -22.79
CA SER A 173 -16.96 -14.58 -24.15
C SER A 173 -16.84 -15.71 -25.18
N ALA A 174 -16.13 -16.79 -24.87
CA ALA A 174 -15.94 -17.92 -25.77
C ALA A 174 -17.16 -18.88 -25.85
N ASN A 175 -18.22 -18.71 -25.05
CA ASN A 175 -19.32 -19.66 -24.94
C ASN A 175 -20.74 -19.06 -25.02
N ILE A 176 -20.99 -17.86 -25.52
CA ILE A 176 -22.36 -17.35 -25.73
C ILE A 176 -22.44 -16.56 -27.04
N GLU A 177 -22.90 -17.20 -28.10
CA GLU A 177 -23.62 -16.54 -29.19
C GLU A 177 -25.08 -16.27 -28.74
N ILE A 178 -25.44 -15.02 -28.45
CA ILE A 178 -26.82 -14.53 -28.46
C ILE A 178 -26.82 -13.02 -28.80
N ASP A 179 -27.59 -12.74 -29.88
CA ASP A 179 -28.12 -11.53 -30.46
C ASP A 179 -28.08 -10.18 -29.70
N ASP A 180 -27.67 -9.16 -30.48
CA ASP A 180 -28.13 -7.75 -30.50
C ASP A 180 -28.87 -7.16 -29.29
N ALA A 181 -28.15 -6.33 -28.50
CA ALA A 181 -28.67 -5.07 -27.94
C ALA A 181 -27.70 -4.28 -27.03
N ALA A 182 -26.38 -4.52 -27.04
CA ALA A 182 -25.47 -3.92 -26.06
C ALA A 182 -24.28 -3.14 -26.68
N ALA A 183 -24.48 -2.52 -27.84
CA ALA A 183 -23.38 -1.82 -28.55
C ALA A 183 -23.12 -0.39 -28.09
N ILE A 184 -23.83 0.17 -27.12
CA ILE A 184 -23.75 1.60 -26.75
C ILE A 184 -23.05 1.85 -25.39
N ALA A 185 -22.85 0.82 -24.55
CA ALA A 185 -22.23 1.00 -23.21
C ALA A 185 -20.71 0.80 -23.16
N LYS A 186 -20.07 0.34 -24.24
CA LYS A 186 -18.64 -0.08 -24.23
C LYS A 186 -17.60 1.02 -24.53
N THR A 187 -18.00 2.24 -24.80
CA THR A 187 -17.06 3.33 -25.16
C THR A 187 -16.50 4.13 -23.97
N GLY A 188 -17.11 4.05 -22.79
CA GLY A 188 -16.64 4.77 -21.60
C GLY A 188 -15.56 4.02 -20.79
N GLU A 189 -15.74 2.70 -20.62
CA GLU A 189 -14.86 1.90 -19.74
C GLU A 189 -13.47 1.63 -20.33
N ASN A 190 -13.34 1.55 -21.66
CA ASN A 190 -12.05 1.30 -22.31
C ASN A 190 -11.11 2.52 -22.34
N ALA A 191 -11.64 3.73 -22.18
CA ALA A 191 -10.81 4.94 -22.14
C ALA A 191 -10.14 5.13 -20.77
N GLU A 192 -10.81 4.75 -19.67
CA GLU A 192 -10.21 4.81 -18.34
C GLU A 192 -9.14 3.73 -18.14
N LYS A 193 -9.37 2.50 -18.63
CA LYS A 193 -8.40 1.38 -18.51
C LYS A 193 -7.08 1.65 -19.24
N SER A 194 -7.12 2.29 -20.42
CA SER A 194 -5.91 2.65 -21.14
C SER A 194 -5.15 3.80 -20.48
N GLY A 195 -5.85 4.70 -19.79
CA GLY A 195 -5.26 5.80 -19.04
C GLY A 195 -4.51 5.34 -17.79
N ASP A 196 -5.06 4.39 -17.07
CA ASP A 196 -4.49 3.89 -15.81
C ASP A 196 -3.22 3.06 -16.05
N ALA A 197 -3.21 2.18 -17.07
CA ALA A 197 -2.02 1.44 -17.48
C ALA A 197 -0.90 2.39 -17.97
N ALA A 198 -1.25 3.43 -18.73
CA ALA A 198 -0.29 4.41 -19.22
C ALA A 198 0.30 5.27 -18.08
N ILE A 199 -0.45 5.53 -17.00
CA ILE A 199 0.05 6.26 -15.83
C ILE A 199 1.09 5.40 -15.09
N ALA A 200 0.83 4.12 -14.86
CA ALA A 200 1.75 3.21 -14.19
C ALA A 200 3.08 3.04 -14.95
N GLU A 201 3.05 3.08 -16.29
CA GLU A 201 4.27 3.01 -17.12
C GLU A 201 5.09 4.31 -17.12
N GLN A 202 4.51 5.45 -16.81
CA GLN A 202 5.16 6.76 -16.88
C GLN A 202 5.73 7.24 -15.55
N LEU A 203 5.24 6.73 -14.42
CA LEU A 203 5.74 7.14 -13.11
C LEU A 203 7.07 6.43 -12.79
N PRO A 204 8.12 7.16 -12.42
CA PRO A 204 9.33 6.56 -11.88
C PRO A 204 9.01 5.85 -10.57
N ALA A 205 9.77 4.80 -10.23
CA ALA A 205 9.72 4.22 -8.91
C ALA A 205 11.08 4.40 -8.22
N ASP A 206 11.05 4.85 -6.98
CA ASP A 206 12.25 5.02 -6.15
C ASP A 206 12.77 3.66 -5.67
N VAL A 207 11.83 2.72 -5.47
CA VAL A 207 12.13 1.32 -5.15
C VAL A 207 11.44 0.41 -6.15
N THR A 208 12.21 -0.42 -6.85
CA THR A 208 11.70 -1.34 -7.88
C THR A 208 12.14 -2.75 -7.59
N LEU A 209 11.20 -3.70 -7.55
CA LEU A 209 11.53 -5.12 -7.61
C LEU A 209 11.94 -5.47 -9.04
N LEU A 210 13.22 -5.81 -9.25
CA LEU A 210 13.82 -6.03 -10.57
C LEU A 210 13.75 -7.50 -11.01
N ALA A 211 14.00 -8.42 -10.09
CA ALA A 211 13.99 -9.85 -10.38
C ALA A 211 13.64 -10.68 -9.13
N VAL A 212 13.02 -11.82 -9.36
CA VAL A 212 12.71 -12.84 -8.35
C VAL A 212 13.13 -14.20 -8.89
N GLY A 213 13.85 -14.97 -8.10
CA GLY A 213 14.26 -16.34 -8.46
C GLY A 213 14.81 -17.05 -7.24
N ASP A 214 14.82 -18.36 -7.29
CA ASP A 214 15.44 -19.33 -6.37
C ASP A 214 15.92 -18.79 -4.99
N HIS A 215 14.97 -18.36 -4.14
CA HIS A 215 15.22 -17.76 -2.83
C HIS A 215 16.03 -16.44 -2.85
N ARG A 216 16.04 -15.74 -3.97
CA ARG A 216 16.70 -14.43 -4.15
C ARG A 216 15.76 -13.42 -4.77
N ALA A 217 15.97 -12.16 -4.44
CA ALA A 217 15.34 -11.03 -5.10
C ALA A 217 16.37 -9.92 -5.34
N SER A 218 16.19 -9.21 -6.46
CA SER A 218 16.99 -8.02 -6.78
C SER A 218 16.08 -6.80 -6.74
N PHE A 219 16.55 -5.74 -6.11
CA PHE A 219 15.84 -4.48 -5.97
C PHE A 219 16.68 -3.33 -6.53
N GLY A 220 16.04 -2.41 -7.23
CA GLY A 220 16.58 -1.09 -7.51
C GLY A 220 16.11 -0.13 -6.42
N ILE A 221 17.02 0.60 -5.80
CA ILE A 221 16.72 1.62 -4.79
C ILE A 221 17.54 2.86 -5.14
N ASP A 222 16.85 3.97 -5.44
CA ASP A 222 17.47 5.24 -5.81
C ASP A 222 18.54 5.11 -6.93
N GLY A 223 18.32 4.19 -7.88
CA GLY A 223 19.20 3.93 -9.03
C GLY A 223 20.34 2.93 -8.77
N GLU A 224 20.51 2.42 -7.57
CA GLU A 224 21.44 1.35 -7.24
C GLU A 224 20.73 0.00 -7.17
N THR A 225 21.43 -1.09 -7.50
CA THR A 225 20.88 -2.45 -7.50
C THR A 225 21.39 -3.22 -6.28
N TYR A 226 20.46 -3.84 -5.56
CA TYR A 226 20.73 -4.67 -4.39
C TYR A 226 20.19 -6.08 -4.61
N GLU A 227 20.94 -7.09 -4.16
CA GLU A 227 20.48 -8.47 -4.13
C GLU A 227 20.36 -8.97 -2.68
N THR A 228 19.30 -9.70 -2.39
CA THR A 228 19.09 -10.30 -1.07
C THR A 228 18.54 -11.71 -1.18
N GLY A 229 18.86 -12.52 -0.16
CA GLY A 229 18.21 -13.81 0.04
C GLY A 229 16.81 -13.63 0.60
N VAL A 230 15.84 -14.32 0.02
CA VAL A 230 14.44 -14.25 0.44
C VAL A 230 14.09 -15.49 1.26
N ARG A 231 13.62 -15.25 2.49
CA ARG A 231 13.13 -16.30 3.40
C ARG A 231 11.61 -16.36 3.48
N LEU A 232 10.92 -15.42 2.83
CA LEU A 232 9.46 -15.35 2.84
C LEU A 232 8.89 -16.37 1.87
N GLU A 233 7.94 -17.18 2.33
CA GLU A 233 7.14 -18.02 1.46
C GLU A 233 6.04 -17.18 0.80
N GLY A 234 5.87 -17.37 -0.51
CA GLY A 234 4.87 -16.68 -1.32
C GLY A 234 5.41 -15.44 -2.04
N VAL A 235 5.26 -15.46 -3.36
CA VAL A 235 5.74 -14.41 -4.27
C VAL A 235 5.13 -13.04 -3.95
N TYR A 236 3.87 -12.99 -3.51
CA TYR A 236 3.19 -11.75 -3.14
C TYR A 236 3.81 -11.03 -1.94
N ASN A 237 4.47 -11.75 -1.02
CA ASN A 237 5.15 -11.13 0.11
C ASN A 237 6.43 -10.38 -0.27
N LEU A 238 6.91 -10.55 -1.51
CA LEU A 238 8.06 -9.82 -2.05
C LEU A 238 7.66 -8.50 -2.68
N TYR A 239 6.40 -8.37 -3.02
CA TYR A 239 5.87 -7.17 -3.67
C TYR A 239 5.24 -6.19 -2.67
N ASN A 240 4.60 -6.70 -1.62
CA ASN A 240 4.08 -5.86 -0.55
C ASN A 240 5.24 -5.48 0.41
#